data_a3e111174b30514ddba47cd7fc985bd2
#
_entry.id   a3e111174b30514ddba47cd7fc985bd2
#
_cell.length_a   1.000
_cell.length_b   1.000
_cell.length_c   1.000
_cell.angle_alpha   90.00
_cell.angle_beta   90.00
_cell.angle_gamma   90.00
#
_symmetry.space_group_name_H-M   'P 1'
#
loop_
_entity.id
_entity.type
_entity.pdbx_description
1 polymer ?
#
loop_
_entity_poly.entity_id
_entity_poly.type
_entity_poly.pdbx_seq_one_letter_code
_entity_poly.pdbx_strand_id
1 'polypeptide(L)'
;MEINEIYRRKRPYSPQPEYINGYKNFFSITAHPNNLPMIDMGSGIYKPKSDLSYEPAIFISSSPHKYGSETTPWQDVIRSDLGHIKYFGDNKIDKKQIAKDPENVKGNKYLLEQFKLHSSNILEDRKKAAPILCFRSEEVNGKKKGYISFQGVCIIERVELVTQIDPKTNKPFTNYCFDLLVITLKHEHEQFNFEWINERRSNPEYDQTLKHAPKAWRQWVNGGNVLFNSIRRNVLQQFTCSTASQIPPRGSQEEKILNKIYEYYGGSKSNISK
;
A
#
# COMPACT_ATOMS: atom_id res chain seq x y z
N MET A 1 -11.96 -2.62 -5.29
CA MET A 1 -10.62 -2.41 -5.88
C MET A 1 -9.85 -3.71 -5.83
N GLU A 2 -9.12 -4.04 -6.89
CA GLU A 2 -8.28 -5.24 -6.95
C GLU A 2 -6.79 -4.86 -6.89
N ILE A 3 -5.98 -5.69 -6.24
CA ILE A 3 -4.53 -5.44 -6.13
C ILE A 3 -3.91 -5.59 -7.52
N ASN A 4 -3.06 -4.63 -7.90
CA ASN A 4 -2.42 -4.46 -9.20
C ASN A 4 -3.37 -4.03 -10.35
N GLU A 5 -4.67 -3.89 -10.12
CA GLU A 5 -5.58 -3.31 -11.13
C GLU A 5 -5.26 -1.83 -11.34
N ILE A 6 -5.27 -1.40 -12.59
CA ILE A 6 -5.01 0.00 -12.98
C ILE A 6 -6.31 0.78 -13.03
N TYR A 7 -6.32 1.93 -12.37
CA TYR A 7 -7.44 2.87 -12.29
C TYR A 7 -7.09 4.18 -12.96
N ARG A 8 -8.08 4.78 -13.63
CA ARG A 8 -7.94 6.14 -14.17
C ARG A 8 -8.23 7.17 -13.08
N ARG A 9 -7.27 8.05 -12.81
CA ARG A 9 -7.39 9.16 -11.88
C ARG A 9 -7.38 10.48 -12.66
N LYS A 10 -8.50 10.86 -13.22
CA LYS A 10 -8.69 12.11 -13.95
C LYS A 10 -9.85 12.91 -13.35
N ARG A 11 -9.61 14.16 -12.97
CA ARG A 11 -10.61 15.13 -12.50
C ARG A 11 -11.20 15.93 -13.63
N PRO A 12 -12.25 16.68 -13.32
CA PRO A 12 -13.49 16.27 -12.67
C PRO A 12 -14.55 16.05 -13.72
N TYR A 13 -15.41 15.10 -13.48
CA TYR A 13 -16.67 15.00 -14.19
C TYR A 13 -17.77 15.09 -13.13
N SER A 14 -18.92 15.69 -13.50
CA SER A 14 -20.10 15.68 -12.63
C SER A 14 -21.30 15.27 -13.49
N PRO A 15 -21.88 14.10 -13.24
CA PRO A 15 -21.44 13.02 -12.35
C PRO A 15 -20.15 12.35 -12.84
N GLN A 16 -19.45 11.68 -11.91
CA GLN A 16 -18.24 10.93 -12.24
C GLN A 16 -18.60 9.68 -13.05
N PRO A 17 -18.07 9.50 -14.28
CA PRO A 17 -18.33 8.28 -15.05
C PRO A 17 -17.64 7.09 -14.39
N GLU A 18 -18.22 5.91 -14.51
CA GLU A 18 -17.67 4.67 -13.97
C GLU A 18 -16.35 4.29 -14.64
N TYR A 19 -16.25 4.52 -15.94
CA TYR A 19 -15.05 4.22 -16.74
C TYR A 19 -14.57 5.46 -17.50
N ILE A 20 -13.26 5.58 -17.63
CA ILE A 20 -12.59 6.60 -18.44
C ILE A 20 -11.48 5.93 -19.26
N ASN A 21 -11.55 6.02 -20.61
CA ASN A 21 -10.59 5.40 -21.52
C ASN A 21 -10.40 3.88 -21.28
N GLY A 22 -11.48 3.17 -20.94
CA GLY A 22 -11.47 1.72 -20.70
C GLY A 22 -11.00 1.31 -19.29
N TYR A 23 -10.62 2.25 -18.43
CA TYR A 23 -10.21 1.98 -17.05
C TYR A 23 -11.29 2.42 -16.07
N LYS A 24 -11.48 1.66 -14.99
CA LYS A 24 -12.34 2.07 -13.87
C LYS A 24 -11.87 3.41 -13.32
N ASN A 25 -12.81 4.30 -13.05
CA ASN A 25 -12.53 5.64 -12.55
C ASN A 25 -12.34 5.64 -11.04
N PHE A 26 -11.14 5.98 -10.58
CA PHE A 26 -10.81 6.09 -9.16
C PHE A 26 -11.79 6.98 -8.38
N PHE A 27 -12.18 8.12 -8.95
CA PHE A 27 -13.09 9.06 -8.28
C PHE A 27 -14.53 8.56 -8.19
N SER A 28 -14.99 7.73 -9.15
CA SER A 28 -16.27 7.06 -9.06
C SER A 28 -16.29 6.03 -7.95
N ILE A 29 -15.25 5.18 -7.85
CA ILE A 29 -15.15 4.15 -6.82
C ILE A 29 -15.03 4.74 -5.41
N THR A 30 -14.34 5.88 -5.27
CA THR A 30 -14.07 6.53 -3.98
C THR A 30 -15.08 7.63 -3.63
N ALA A 31 -16.09 7.82 -4.47
CA ALA A 31 -17.18 8.76 -4.19
C ALA A 31 -17.91 8.36 -2.90
N HIS A 32 -18.22 9.36 -2.07
CA HIS A 32 -18.98 9.13 -0.85
C HIS A 32 -20.48 9.37 -1.11
N PRO A 33 -21.38 8.47 -0.65
CA PRO A 33 -22.81 8.61 -0.88
C PRO A 33 -23.38 9.96 -0.37
N ASN A 34 -22.83 10.48 0.74
CA ASN A 34 -23.22 11.75 1.34
C ASN A 34 -22.43 12.95 0.84
N ASN A 35 -21.85 12.89 -0.37
CA ASN A 35 -21.12 13.98 -0.98
C ASN A 35 -19.97 14.57 -0.16
N LEU A 36 -19.31 13.76 0.66
CA LEU A 36 -18.09 14.21 1.34
C LEU A 36 -16.99 14.60 0.34
N PRO A 37 -16.04 15.46 0.72
CA PRO A 37 -14.97 15.91 -0.17
C PRO A 37 -14.26 14.75 -0.85
N MET A 38 -13.98 14.93 -2.14
CA MET A 38 -13.32 13.93 -2.98
C MET A 38 -11.92 13.59 -2.44
N ILE A 39 -11.55 12.31 -2.49
CA ILE A 39 -10.21 11.85 -2.12
C ILE A 39 -9.23 12.24 -3.23
N ASP A 40 -8.46 13.28 -2.97
CA ASP A 40 -7.46 13.78 -3.90
C ASP A 40 -6.05 13.52 -3.39
N MET A 41 -5.42 12.48 -3.93
CA MET A 41 -4.02 12.14 -3.63
C MET A 41 -3.05 13.07 -4.38
N GLY A 42 -3.13 14.38 -4.11
CA GLY A 42 -2.24 15.39 -4.72
C GLY A 42 -0.81 15.36 -4.19
N SER A 43 -0.58 14.74 -3.04
CA SER A 43 0.72 14.51 -2.41
C SER A 43 1.03 13.02 -2.30
N GLY A 44 2.30 12.67 -2.03
CA GLY A 44 2.73 11.29 -1.81
C GLY A 44 2.02 10.64 -0.63
N ILE A 45 1.81 11.38 0.45
CA ILE A 45 1.03 10.98 1.63
C ILE A 45 -0.17 11.92 1.73
N TYR A 46 -1.36 11.37 1.73
CA TYR A 46 -2.62 12.11 1.78
C TYR A 46 -3.53 11.55 2.88
N LYS A 47 -4.11 12.46 3.64
CA LYS A 47 -5.11 12.18 4.67
C LYS A 47 -6.40 12.92 4.31
N PRO A 48 -7.56 12.23 4.19
CA PRO A 48 -8.84 12.90 4.03
C PRO A 48 -9.12 13.83 5.21
N LYS A 49 -9.73 14.98 4.97
CA LYS A 49 -10.21 15.81 6.06
C LYS A 49 -11.33 15.07 6.82
N SER A 50 -11.25 15.10 8.13
CA SER A 50 -12.22 14.48 9.01
C SER A 50 -12.29 15.26 10.31
N ASP A 51 -13.49 15.44 10.83
CA ASP A 51 -13.76 16.01 12.16
C ASP A 51 -13.99 14.91 13.21
N LEU A 52 -13.70 13.65 12.85
CA LEU A 52 -13.84 12.49 13.73
C LEU A 52 -12.67 12.39 14.71
N SER A 53 -12.90 11.70 15.82
CA SER A 53 -11.88 11.43 16.85
C SER A 53 -10.78 10.45 16.41
N TYR A 54 -10.85 9.96 15.17
CA TYR A 54 -9.89 9.02 14.55
C TYR A 54 -9.71 9.33 13.06
N GLU A 55 -8.64 8.80 12.49
CA GLU A 55 -8.36 8.98 11.06
C GLU A 55 -9.06 7.90 10.23
N PRO A 56 -9.85 8.27 9.21
CA PRO A 56 -10.54 7.28 8.38
C PRO A 56 -9.61 6.35 7.62
N ALA A 57 -8.59 6.91 7.01
CA ALA A 57 -7.56 6.20 6.26
C ALA A 57 -6.40 7.16 5.93
N ILE A 58 -5.23 6.60 5.62
CA ILE A 58 -4.13 7.32 4.97
C ILE A 58 -3.90 6.70 3.60
N PHE A 59 -3.71 7.55 2.61
CA PHE A 59 -3.42 7.16 1.24
C PHE A 59 -1.97 7.49 0.94
N ILE A 60 -1.22 6.52 0.45
CA ILE A 60 0.14 6.74 -0.04
C ILE A 60 0.21 6.43 -1.53
N SER A 61 0.98 7.23 -2.25
CA SER A 61 1.19 7.08 -3.69
C SER A 61 2.67 7.15 -4.01
N SER A 62 3.22 6.02 -4.41
CA SER A 62 4.57 5.94 -4.97
C SER A 62 4.55 6.28 -6.45
N SER A 63 5.54 7.01 -6.93
CA SER A 63 5.62 7.48 -8.32
C SER A 63 6.99 7.16 -8.94
N PRO A 64 7.24 5.89 -9.33
CA PRO A 64 8.52 5.49 -9.90
C PRO A 64 8.82 6.18 -11.24
N HIS A 65 7.79 6.62 -11.97
CA HIS A 65 7.92 7.26 -13.29
C HIS A 65 7.76 8.78 -13.24
N LYS A 66 7.88 9.40 -12.06
CA LYS A 66 7.78 10.85 -11.95
C LYS A 66 8.92 11.52 -12.72
N TYR A 67 8.61 12.60 -13.46
CA TYR A 67 9.65 13.41 -14.10
C TYR A 67 10.69 13.87 -13.07
N GLY A 68 11.96 13.55 -13.33
CA GLY A 68 13.04 13.74 -12.38
C GLY A 68 13.08 12.73 -11.25
N SER A 69 12.54 11.52 -11.44
CA SER A 69 12.57 10.44 -10.45
C SER A 69 14.00 10.04 -10.07
N GLU A 70 14.93 10.05 -11.05
CA GLU A 70 16.36 9.81 -10.82
C GLU A 70 17.05 10.92 -9.99
N THR A 71 16.39 12.06 -9.81
CA THR A 71 16.84 13.15 -8.95
C THR A 71 16.09 13.23 -7.62
N THR A 72 15.21 12.24 -7.34
CA THR A 72 14.53 12.11 -6.04
C THR A 72 15.25 11.08 -5.18
N PRO A 73 15.40 11.32 -3.87
CA PRO A 73 16.11 10.39 -3.00
C PRO A 73 15.26 9.16 -2.61
N TRP A 74 13.97 9.17 -2.95
CA TRP A 74 13.05 8.10 -2.54
C TRP A 74 13.08 6.95 -3.53
N GLN A 75 13.40 5.78 -3.02
CA GLN A 75 13.42 4.53 -3.77
C GLN A 75 12.45 3.54 -3.12
N ASP A 76 11.16 3.83 -3.25
CA ASP A 76 10.13 2.94 -2.71
C ASP A 76 10.22 1.56 -3.37
N VAL A 77 10.09 0.51 -2.56
CA VAL A 77 10.08 -0.86 -3.03
C VAL A 77 8.69 -1.44 -2.78
N ILE A 78 8.01 -1.80 -3.85
CA ILE A 78 6.66 -2.38 -3.79
C ILE A 78 6.74 -3.86 -4.18
N ARG A 79 6.40 -4.71 -3.23
CA ARG A 79 6.29 -6.16 -3.36
C ARG A 79 4.95 -6.61 -2.77
N SER A 80 3.85 -6.11 -3.35
CA SER A 80 2.50 -6.42 -2.87
C SER A 80 2.16 -7.91 -2.95
N ASP A 81 2.75 -8.65 -3.89
CA ASP A 81 2.68 -10.10 -4.04
C ASP A 81 3.31 -10.87 -2.87
N LEU A 82 4.33 -10.31 -2.25
CA LEU A 82 5.00 -10.83 -1.05
C LEU A 82 4.50 -10.16 0.25
N GLY A 83 3.50 -9.30 0.15
CA GLY A 83 2.92 -8.62 1.31
C GLY A 83 3.85 -7.59 1.94
N HIS A 84 4.75 -6.98 1.18
CA HIS A 84 5.72 -6.02 1.69
C HIS A 84 5.85 -4.79 0.80
N ILE A 85 5.82 -3.61 1.43
CA ILE A 85 6.14 -2.34 0.78
C ILE A 85 7.11 -1.58 1.68
N LYS A 86 8.22 -1.13 1.12
CA LYS A 86 9.14 -0.19 1.75
C LYS A 86 8.87 1.19 1.17
N TYR A 87 8.43 2.12 2.02
CA TYR A 87 8.03 3.47 1.63
C TYR A 87 8.87 4.52 2.34
N PHE A 88 9.47 5.44 1.60
CA PHE A 88 10.23 6.55 2.17
C PHE A 88 9.32 7.76 2.41
N GLY A 89 9.49 8.36 3.56
CA GLY A 89 8.71 9.53 3.97
C GLY A 89 8.99 10.78 3.13
N ASP A 90 8.21 11.83 3.37
CA ASP A 90 8.16 13.04 2.54
C ASP A 90 9.32 14.03 2.79
N ASN A 91 10.29 13.74 3.68
CA ASN A 91 11.38 14.69 3.93
C ASN A 91 12.31 14.79 2.70
N LYS A 92 12.84 15.99 2.50
CA LYS A 92 13.78 16.34 1.42
C LYS A 92 14.48 17.63 1.73
N ILE A 93 15.59 17.86 1.05
CA ILE A 93 16.25 19.17 1.05
C ILE A 93 15.40 20.17 0.25
N ASP A 94 15.09 21.30 0.85
CA ASP A 94 14.29 22.37 0.24
C ASP A 94 15.13 23.22 -0.73
N LYS A 95 14.49 24.23 -1.34
CA LYS A 95 15.16 25.17 -2.25
C LYS A 95 16.25 26.00 -1.58
N LYS A 96 16.21 26.17 -0.25
CA LYS A 96 17.21 26.87 0.56
C LYS A 96 18.34 25.95 1.00
N GLN A 97 18.37 24.71 0.50
CA GLN A 97 19.35 23.67 0.83
C GLN A 97 19.34 23.26 2.31
N ILE A 98 18.19 23.36 2.95
CA ILE A 98 17.97 22.97 4.34
C ILE A 98 17.01 21.78 4.38
N ALA A 99 17.41 20.73 5.07
CA ALA A 99 16.50 19.65 5.40
C ALA A 99 15.73 20.01 6.68
N LYS A 100 14.44 19.68 6.71
CA LYS A 100 13.65 19.80 7.93
C LYS A 100 13.96 18.62 8.84
N ASP A 101 13.64 18.78 10.12
CA ASP A 101 13.49 17.66 11.01
C ASP A 101 12.41 16.72 10.44
N PRO A 102 12.72 15.43 10.20
CA PRO A 102 11.81 14.51 9.54
C PRO A 102 10.50 14.29 10.32
N GLU A 103 10.50 14.45 11.65
CA GLU A 103 9.28 14.36 12.48
C GLU A 103 8.30 15.51 12.23
N ASN A 104 8.82 16.68 11.85
CA ASN A 104 8.02 17.87 11.57
C ASN A 104 7.47 17.93 10.14
N VAL A 105 7.82 16.96 9.30
CA VAL A 105 7.25 16.84 7.94
C VAL A 105 5.84 16.25 8.03
N LYS A 106 4.87 16.96 7.47
CA LYS A 106 3.44 16.65 7.63
C LYS A 106 3.07 15.21 7.28
N GLY A 107 3.58 14.68 6.16
CA GLY A 107 3.31 13.30 5.76
C GLY A 107 3.91 12.29 6.73
N ASN A 108 5.16 12.50 7.14
CA ASN A 108 5.83 11.65 8.11
C ASN A 108 5.08 11.63 9.44
N LYS A 109 4.65 12.81 9.92
CA LYS A 109 3.88 12.91 11.17
C LYS A 109 2.62 12.05 11.14
N TYR A 110 1.88 12.05 10.03
CA TYR A 110 0.68 11.22 9.89
C TYR A 110 1.00 9.73 10.01
N LEU A 111 2.06 9.27 9.33
CA LEU A 111 2.45 7.86 9.39
C LEU A 111 3.01 7.47 10.76
N LEU A 112 3.78 8.34 11.42
CA LEU A 112 4.30 8.10 12.77
C LEU A 112 3.17 8.02 13.82
N GLU A 113 2.15 8.88 13.72
CA GLU A 113 0.98 8.80 14.57
C GLU A 113 0.24 7.46 14.38
N GLN A 114 0.10 7.01 13.15
CA GLN A 114 -0.51 5.71 12.89
C GLN A 114 0.38 4.54 13.30
N PHE A 115 1.71 4.66 13.18
CA PHE A 115 2.60 3.62 13.67
C PHE A 115 2.43 3.35 15.16
N LYS A 116 2.23 4.39 15.98
CA LYS A 116 1.95 4.23 17.42
C LYS A 116 0.70 3.37 17.65
N LEU A 117 -0.36 3.58 16.86
CA LEU A 117 -1.59 2.80 16.96
C LEU A 117 -1.41 1.38 16.41
N HIS A 118 -0.68 1.24 15.29
CA HIS A 118 -0.41 -0.06 14.66
C HIS A 118 0.49 -0.96 15.54
N SER A 119 1.40 -0.38 16.30
CA SER A 119 2.31 -1.12 17.20
C SER A 119 1.76 -1.32 18.61
N SER A 120 0.58 -0.75 18.92
CA SER A 120 0.01 -0.81 20.25
C SER A 120 -0.48 -2.22 20.62
N ASN A 121 -0.20 -2.63 21.86
CA ASN A 121 -0.77 -3.83 22.45
C ASN A 121 -2.21 -3.64 22.96
N ILE A 122 -2.72 -2.39 22.95
CA ILE A 122 -4.05 -2.03 23.44
C ILE A 122 -5.05 -2.20 22.29
N LEU A 123 -6.11 -2.97 22.55
CA LEU A 123 -7.15 -3.24 21.55
C LEU A 123 -7.82 -1.95 21.04
N GLU A 124 -8.13 -1.01 21.93
CA GLU A 124 -8.79 0.25 21.58
C GLU A 124 -7.94 1.14 20.66
N ASP A 125 -6.62 1.13 20.82
CA ASP A 125 -5.72 1.84 19.92
C ASP A 125 -5.74 1.23 18.51
N ARG A 126 -5.70 -0.11 18.43
CA ARG A 126 -5.77 -0.81 17.13
C ARG A 126 -7.10 -0.62 16.43
N LYS A 127 -8.20 -0.54 17.17
CA LYS A 127 -9.52 -0.21 16.61
C LYS A 127 -9.57 1.18 15.98
N LYS A 128 -8.91 2.16 16.59
CA LYS A 128 -8.82 3.55 16.09
C LYS A 128 -7.86 3.68 14.91
N ALA A 129 -6.90 2.78 14.77
CA ALA A 129 -5.87 2.85 13.75
C ALA A 129 -6.43 3.00 12.34
N ALA A 130 -5.81 3.85 11.53
CA ALA A 130 -6.19 4.05 10.15
C ALA A 130 -5.54 3.01 9.23
N PRO A 131 -6.28 2.39 8.31
CA PRO A 131 -5.66 1.62 7.25
C PRO A 131 -4.83 2.51 6.34
N ILE A 132 -3.67 2.00 5.90
CA ILE A 132 -2.85 2.65 4.89
C ILE A 132 -3.20 2.05 3.54
N LEU A 133 -3.78 2.84 2.63
CA LEU A 133 -4.09 2.41 1.27
C LEU A 133 -2.94 2.80 0.35
N CYS A 134 -2.29 1.80 -0.23
CA CYS A 134 -1.11 2.00 -1.06
C CYS A 134 -1.47 2.01 -2.54
N PHE A 135 -0.92 2.98 -3.26
CA PHE A 135 -1.07 3.13 -4.70
C PHE A 135 0.30 3.36 -5.36
N ARG A 136 0.39 2.96 -6.60
CA ARG A 136 1.54 3.23 -7.47
C ARG A 136 1.08 3.98 -8.71
N SER A 137 1.83 5.00 -9.10
CA SER A 137 1.61 5.68 -10.38
C SER A 137 2.04 4.77 -11.53
N GLU A 138 1.20 4.64 -12.55
CA GLU A 138 1.46 3.80 -13.71
C GLU A 138 1.65 4.63 -14.98
N GLU A 139 2.50 4.14 -15.86
CA GLU A 139 2.63 4.64 -17.21
C GLU A 139 1.77 3.81 -18.16
N VAL A 140 0.86 4.46 -18.88
CA VAL A 140 -0.04 3.82 -19.83
C VAL A 140 0.07 4.53 -21.17
N ASN A 141 0.46 3.80 -22.22
CA ASN A 141 0.64 4.33 -23.58
C ASN A 141 1.49 5.62 -23.60
N GLY A 142 2.64 5.61 -22.90
CA GLY A 142 3.55 6.74 -22.78
C GLY A 142 3.08 7.88 -21.87
N LYS A 143 1.90 7.77 -21.25
CA LYS A 143 1.36 8.77 -20.32
C LYS A 143 1.73 8.42 -18.89
N LYS A 144 2.61 9.22 -18.28
CA LYS A 144 3.12 9.06 -16.90
C LYS A 144 2.19 9.62 -15.82
N LYS A 145 1.02 10.16 -16.18
CA LYS A 145 0.12 10.82 -15.22
C LYS A 145 -1.31 10.37 -15.38
N GLY A 146 -1.99 10.27 -14.26
CA GLY A 146 -3.43 10.04 -14.21
C GLY A 146 -3.83 8.56 -14.29
N TYR A 147 -2.88 7.64 -14.14
CA TYR A 147 -3.13 6.22 -13.95
C TYR A 147 -2.45 5.79 -12.65
N ILE A 148 -3.14 5.00 -11.87
CA ILE A 148 -2.64 4.45 -10.61
C ILE A 148 -3.06 2.99 -10.49
N SER A 149 -2.22 2.15 -9.91
CA SER A 149 -2.60 0.81 -9.50
C SER A 149 -2.77 0.73 -7.99
N PHE A 150 -3.73 -0.05 -7.51
CA PHE A 150 -3.92 -0.32 -6.10
C PHE A 150 -2.95 -1.42 -5.66
N GLN A 151 -2.16 -1.15 -4.62
CA GLN A 151 -1.14 -2.06 -4.12
C GLN A 151 -1.57 -2.81 -2.86
N GLY A 152 -2.69 -2.43 -2.28
CA GLY A 152 -3.29 -3.10 -1.14
C GLY A 152 -3.56 -2.20 0.07
N VAL A 153 -4.16 -2.82 1.07
CA VAL A 153 -4.36 -2.24 2.40
C VAL A 153 -3.22 -2.67 3.29
N CYS A 154 -2.62 -1.72 4.01
CA CYS A 154 -1.40 -1.98 4.77
C CYS A 154 -1.52 -1.58 6.23
N ILE A 155 -0.67 -2.22 7.04
CA ILE A 155 -0.35 -1.91 8.42
C ILE A 155 1.13 -1.48 8.45
N ILE A 156 1.50 -0.46 9.22
CA ILE A 156 2.90 -0.09 9.41
C ILE A 156 3.52 -1.10 10.38
N GLU A 157 4.45 -1.90 9.89
CA GLU A 157 5.09 -2.97 10.66
C GLU A 157 6.33 -2.44 11.40
N ARG A 158 7.11 -1.58 10.74
CA ARG A 158 8.35 -1.03 11.28
C ARG A 158 8.60 0.37 10.72
N VAL A 159 9.30 1.17 11.51
CA VAL A 159 9.77 2.50 11.13
C VAL A 159 11.24 2.63 11.47
N GLU A 160 12.02 3.14 10.55
CA GLU A 160 13.45 3.39 10.72
C GLU A 160 13.78 4.84 10.36
N LEU A 161 14.63 5.48 11.15
CA LEU A 161 15.26 6.74 10.78
C LEU A 161 16.45 6.42 9.88
N VAL A 162 16.46 6.98 8.67
CA VAL A 162 17.47 6.69 7.66
C VAL A 162 18.15 7.97 7.18
N THR A 163 19.42 7.86 6.78
CA THR A 163 20.12 8.95 6.10
C THR A 163 20.03 8.71 4.59
N GLN A 164 19.58 9.72 3.86
CA GLN A 164 19.51 9.74 2.40
C GLN A 164 20.39 10.86 1.87
N ILE A 165 20.83 10.73 0.61
CA ILE A 165 21.60 11.76 -0.07
C ILE A 165 20.71 12.38 -1.13
N ASP A 166 20.57 13.71 -1.09
CA ASP A 166 19.87 14.44 -2.13
C ASP A 166 20.71 14.44 -3.42
N PRO A 167 20.19 13.86 -4.51
CA PRO A 167 20.98 13.69 -5.73
C PRO A 167 21.31 15.01 -6.46
N LYS A 168 20.64 16.12 -6.12
CA LYS A 168 20.90 17.42 -6.72
C LYS A 168 21.99 18.19 -6.00
N THR A 169 22.02 18.10 -4.68
CA THR A 169 22.91 18.87 -3.83
C THR A 169 24.08 18.06 -3.28
N ASN A 170 24.01 16.72 -3.41
CA ASN A 170 24.91 15.74 -2.81
C ASN A 170 25.05 15.91 -1.28
N LYS A 171 24.02 16.45 -0.63
CA LYS A 171 23.99 16.64 0.82
C LYS A 171 23.20 15.53 1.50
N PRO A 172 23.67 15.03 2.66
CA PRO A 172 22.89 14.10 3.45
C PRO A 172 21.72 14.79 4.15
N PHE A 173 20.63 14.05 4.34
CA PHE A 173 19.51 14.46 5.18
C PHE A 173 18.87 13.23 5.80
N THR A 174 18.19 13.41 6.92
CA THR A 174 17.45 12.35 7.59
C THR A 174 16.02 12.27 7.09
N ASN A 175 15.50 11.05 6.99
CA ASN A 175 14.12 10.77 6.65
C ASN A 175 13.66 9.52 7.40
N TYR A 176 12.36 9.23 7.36
CA TYR A 176 11.83 7.95 7.80
C TYR A 176 11.66 6.99 6.64
N CYS A 177 11.90 5.72 6.92
CA CYS A 177 11.56 4.60 6.08
C CYS A 177 10.51 3.75 6.80
N PHE A 178 9.38 3.50 6.16
CA PHE A 178 8.26 2.74 6.69
C PHE A 178 8.18 1.39 5.98
N ASP A 179 8.33 0.32 6.74
CA ASP A 179 8.02 -1.03 6.27
C ASP A 179 6.53 -1.31 6.50
N LEU A 180 5.82 -1.55 5.42
CA LEU A 180 4.39 -1.76 5.40
C LEU A 180 4.07 -3.22 5.08
N LEU A 181 3.30 -3.84 5.93
CA LEU A 181 2.72 -5.15 5.72
C LEU A 181 1.44 -5.00 4.89
N VAL A 182 1.38 -5.57 3.70
CA VAL A 182 0.16 -5.66 2.89
C VAL A 182 -0.67 -6.83 3.41
N ILE A 183 -1.89 -6.57 3.88
CA ILE A 183 -2.77 -7.62 4.37
C ILE A 183 -3.37 -8.44 3.23
N THR A 184 -3.63 -9.73 3.49
CA THR A 184 -4.29 -10.60 2.51
C THR A 184 -5.77 -10.25 2.38
N LEU A 185 -6.27 -10.28 1.14
CA LEU A 185 -7.68 -10.12 0.79
C LEU A 185 -8.28 -11.45 0.27
N LYS A 186 -7.64 -12.59 0.54
CA LYS A 186 -8.07 -13.90 0.02
C LYS A 186 -9.52 -14.26 0.36
N HIS A 187 -10.03 -13.80 1.50
CA HIS A 187 -11.40 -14.06 1.93
C HIS A 187 -12.42 -13.14 1.26
N GLU A 188 -11.95 -12.06 0.69
CA GLU A 188 -12.69 -11.08 -0.08
C GLU A 188 -12.45 -11.27 -1.60
N HIS A 189 -12.05 -12.47 -2.04
CA HIS A 189 -11.74 -12.78 -3.44
C HIS A 189 -10.72 -11.82 -4.09
N GLU A 190 -9.69 -11.42 -3.30
CA GLU A 190 -8.67 -10.44 -3.67
C GLU A 190 -9.23 -9.02 -3.98
N GLN A 191 -10.48 -8.78 -3.63
CA GLN A 191 -11.16 -7.49 -3.85
C GLN A 191 -11.28 -6.70 -2.56
N PHE A 192 -10.92 -5.43 -2.60
CA PHE A 192 -11.11 -4.49 -1.51
C PHE A 192 -12.40 -3.71 -1.71
N ASN A 193 -13.34 -3.80 -0.75
CA ASN A 193 -14.55 -2.99 -0.73
C ASN A 193 -14.25 -1.62 -0.13
N PHE A 194 -14.33 -0.57 -0.96
CA PHE A 194 -14.04 0.80 -0.55
C PHE A 194 -15.14 1.39 0.37
N GLU A 195 -16.30 0.78 0.45
CA GLU A 195 -17.39 1.18 1.35
C GLU A 195 -16.93 1.25 2.82
N TRP A 196 -16.04 0.34 3.23
CA TRP A 196 -15.43 0.41 4.54
C TRP A 196 -14.77 1.77 4.83
N ILE A 197 -14.03 2.31 3.86
CA ILE A 197 -13.39 3.62 4.01
C ILE A 197 -14.43 4.74 4.02
N ASN A 198 -15.47 4.64 3.18
CA ASN A 198 -16.56 5.60 3.19
C ASN A 198 -17.30 5.63 4.53
N GLU A 199 -17.60 4.48 5.12
CA GLU A 199 -18.14 4.42 6.46
C GLU A 199 -17.23 5.06 7.50
N ARG A 200 -15.93 4.74 7.47
CA ARG A 200 -14.95 5.37 8.37
C ARG A 200 -14.86 6.89 8.22
N ARG A 201 -15.25 7.45 7.09
CA ARG A 201 -15.26 8.89 6.85
C ARG A 201 -16.49 9.61 7.40
N SER A 202 -17.56 8.90 7.70
CA SER A 202 -18.83 9.49 8.11
C SER A 202 -19.35 9.01 9.47
N ASN A 203 -18.89 7.86 9.96
CA ASN A 203 -19.37 7.28 11.21
C ASN A 203 -18.45 7.69 12.37
N PRO A 204 -18.93 8.33 13.44
CA PRO A 204 -18.12 8.65 14.62
C PRO A 204 -17.71 7.40 15.43
N GLU A 205 -18.43 6.30 15.28
CA GLU A 205 -18.19 5.05 16.01
C GLU A 205 -17.28 4.10 15.21
N TYR A 206 -15.96 4.21 15.43
CA TYR A 206 -14.99 3.39 14.70
C TYR A 206 -15.22 1.88 14.84
N ASP A 207 -15.74 1.41 15.98
CA ASP A 207 -16.05 0.00 16.21
C ASP A 207 -17.12 -0.53 15.24
N GLN A 208 -18.12 0.26 14.94
CA GLN A 208 -19.19 -0.12 14.02
C GLN A 208 -18.67 -0.31 12.59
N THR A 209 -17.63 0.43 12.21
CA THR A 209 -17.04 0.33 10.88
C THR A 209 -16.26 -0.98 10.67
N LEU A 210 -15.81 -1.63 11.75
CA LEU A 210 -15.04 -2.88 11.67
C LEU A 210 -15.78 -4.03 11.00
N LYS A 211 -17.13 -4.02 11.01
CA LYS A 211 -17.95 -5.04 10.32
C LYS A 211 -17.64 -5.13 8.81
N HIS A 212 -17.30 -4.00 8.19
CA HIS A 212 -16.96 -3.90 6.76
C HIS A 212 -15.46 -3.99 6.47
N ALA A 213 -14.64 -4.05 7.52
CA ALA A 213 -13.20 -4.23 7.36
C ALA A 213 -12.85 -5.60 6.78
N PRO A 214 -11.77 -5.74 6.00
CA PRO A 214 -11.25 -7.03 5.57
C PRO A 214 -11.02 -7.98 6.75
N LYS A 215 -11.21 -9.29 6.52
CA LYS A 215 -11.04 -10.30 7.58
C LYS A 215 -9.67 -10.22 8.23
N ALA A 216 -8.61 -10.06 7.42
CA ALA A 216 -7.24 -9.93 7.93
C ALA A 216 -7.07 -8.70 8.83
N TRP A 217 -7.71 -7.57 8.50
CA TRP A 217 -7.70 -6.39 9.37
C TRP A 217 -8.37 -6.67 10.72
N ARG A 218 -9.56 -7.28 10.71
CA ARG A 218 -10.26 -7.65 11.95
C ARG A 218 -9.46 -8.63 12.81
N GLN A 219 -8.78 -9.59 12.17
CA GLN A 219 -7.87 -10.51 12.87
C GLN A 219 -6.75 -9.75 13.57
N TRP A 220 -6.08 -8.83 12.86
CA TRP A 220 -5.04 -8.01 13.46
C TRP A 220 -5.56 -7.13 14.61
N VAL A 221 -6.69 -6.45 14.43
CA VAL A 221 -7.28 -5.62 15.51
C VAL A 221 -7.42 -6.45 16.78
N ASN A 222 -7.95 -7.67 16.69
CA ASN A 222 -8.20 -8.52 17.85
C ASN A 222 -6.93 -9.17 18.40
N GLY A 223 -6.03 -9.64 17.55
CA GLY A 223 -4.89 -10.45 17.97
C GLY A 223 -3.55 -9.69 17.99
N GLY A 224 -3.48 -8.48 17.42
CA GLY A 224 -2.25 -7.68 17.38
C GLY A 224 -1.17 -8.22 16.43
N ASN A 225 0.05 -7.76 16.67
CA ASN A 225 1.18 -7.94 15.74
C ASN A 225 1.71 -9.38 15.67
N VAL A 226 1.37 -10.22 16.63
CA VAL A 226 1.69 -11.67 16.58
C VAL A 226 1.06 -12.37 15.37
N LEU A 227 0.03 -11.78 14.79
CA LEU A 227 -0.66 -12.31 13.60
C LEU A 227 -0.08 -11.83 12.27
N PHE A 228 0.95 -10.98 12.26
CA PHE A 228 1.49 -10.39 11.02
C PHE A 228 1.80 -11.44 9.95
N ASN A 229 2.45 -12.54 10.32
CA ASN A 229 2.78 -13.59 9.35
C ASN A 229 1.53 -14.28 8.75
N SER A 230 0.48 -14.46 9.54
CA SER A 230 -0.75 -15.13 9.08
C SER A 230 -1.66 -14.24 8.23
N ILE A 231 -1.61 -12.93 8.43
CA ILE A 231 -2.44 -11.96 7.70
C ILE A 231 -1.70 -11.32 6.52
N ARG A 232 -0.38 -11.51 6.43
CA ARG A 232 0.43 -10.99 5.33
C ARG A 232 -0.02 -11.61 4.02
N ARG A 233 -0.19 -10.76 2.99
CA ARG A 233 -0.43 -11.23 1.64
C ARG A 233 0.79 -12.00 1.14
N ASN A 234 0.59 -13.22 0.65
CA ASN A 234 1.63 -14.01 0.03
C ASN A 234 1.04 -14.87 -1.09
N VAL A 235 1.17 -14.40 -2.31
CA VAL A 235 0.62 -15.06 -3.50
C VAL A 235 1.40 -16.34 -3.80
N LEU A 236 2.72 -16.36 -3.57
CA LEU A 236 3.55 -17.53 -3.85
C LEU A 236 3.19 -18.74 -2.99
N GLN A 237 2.80 -18.51 -1.71
CA GLN A 237 2.31 -19.62 -0.86
C GLN A 237 1.00 -20.22 -1.36
N GLN A 238 0.16 -19.46 -2.05
CA GLN A 238 -1.07 -19.99 -2.61
C GLN A 238 -0.81 -20.99 -3.75
N PHE A 239 0.22 -20.74 -4.56
CA PHE A 239 0.63 -21.68 -5.61
C PHE A 239 1.30 -22.94 -5.07
N THR A 240 2.10 -22.83 -4.00
CA THR A 240 2.77 -23.99 -3.39
C THR A 240 1.81 -24.89 -2.61
N CYS A 241 0.76 -24.34 -1.98
CA CYS A 241 -0.23 -25.16 -1.26
C CYS A 241 -1.20 -25.90 -2.18
N SER A 242 -1.44 -25.43 -3.41
CA SER A 242 -2.31 -26.10 -4.38
C SER A 242 -1.59 -27.17 -5.23
N THR A 243 -0.25 -27.15 -5.26
CA THR A 243 0.55 -28.04 -6.11
C THR A 243 1.44 -29.03 -5.33
N ALA A 244 1.34 -29.05 -3.99
CA ALA A 244 2.18 -29.91 -3.13
C ALA A 244 1.96 -31.44 -3.32
N SER A 245 1.12 -31.87 -4.27
CA SER A 245 0.89 -33.30 -4.54
C SER A 245 1.33 -33.79 -5.92
N GLN A 246 1.81 -32.92 -6.82
CA GLN A 246 2.29 -33.41 -8.11
C GLN A 246 3.56 -32.67 -8.55
N ILE A 247 4.67 -33.39 -8.46
CA ILE A 247 5.87 -32.99 -9.21
C ILE A 247 5.51 -33.00 -10.70
N PRO A 248 5.67 -31.88 -11.43
CA PRO A 248 5.31 -31.86 -12.83
C PRO A 248 6.00 -32.98 -13.61
N PRO A 249 5.36 -33.62 -14.59
CA PRO A 249 5.97 -34.63 -15.42
C PRO A 249 7.24 -34.11 -16.07
N ARG A 250 8.30 -34.94 -16.09
CA ARG A 250 9.59 -34.57 -16.64
C ARG A 250 9.46 -34.13 -18.10
N GLY A 251 9.93 -32.93 -18.43
CA GLY A 251 9.83 -32.33 -19.76
C GLY A 251 8.55 -31.55 -20.03
N SER A 252 7.61 -31.47 -19.05
CA SER A 252 6.39 -30.67 -19.19
C SER A 252 6.65 -29.17 -19.23
N GLN A 253 5.68 -28.41 -19.70
CA GLN A 253 5.76 -26.95 -19.71
C GLN A 253 5.83 -26.37 -18.29
N GLU A 254 5.12 -27.00 -17.35
CA GLU A 254 5.12 -26.67 -15.93
C GLU A 254 6.50 -26.87 -15.30
N GLU A 255 7.21 -27.95 -15.61
CA GLU A 255 8.57 -28.19 -15.14
C GLU A 255 9.55 -27.14 -15.70
N LYS A 256 9.39 -26.75 -16.96
CA LYS A 256 10.22 -25.68 -17.59
C LYS A 256 9.98 -24.33 -16.92
N ILE A 257 8.75 -24.02 -16.58
CA ILE A 257 8.39 -22.78 -15.85
C ILE A 257 8.97 -22.82 -14.44
N LEU A 258 8.80 -23.93 -13.71
CA LEU A 258 9.36 -24.12 -12.38
C LEU A 258 10.88 -24.00 -12.38
N ASN A 259 11.57 -24.59 -13.32
CA ASN A 259 13.02 -24.49 -13.46
C ASN A 259 13.47 -23.05 -13.72
N LYS A 260 12.77 -22.29 -14.57
CA LYS A 260 13.05 -20.85 -14.78
C LYS A 260 12.83 -20.02 -13.52
N ILE A 261 11.79 -20.32 -12.75
CA ILE A 261 11.53 -19.66 -11.47
C ILE A 261 12.66 -19.97 -10.49
N TYR A 262 13.11 -21.22 -10.38
CA TYR A 262 14.23 -21.60 -9.52
C TYR A 262 15.56 -20.93 -9.96
N GLU A 263 15.84 -20.85 -11.25
CA GLU A 263 17.02 -20.15 -11.79
C GLU A 263 16.97 -18.65 -11.45
N TYR A 264 15.80 -18.03 -11.56
CA TYR A 264 15.61 -16.60 -11.27
C TYR A 264 15.80 -16.27 -9.79
N TYR A 265 15.39 -17.16 -8.88
CA TYR A 265 15.51 -16.96 -7.44
C TYR A 265 16.76 -17.60 -6.81
N GLY A 266 17.72 -18.08 -7.61
CA GLY A 266 19.01 -18.58 -7.14
C GLY A 266 18.96 -19.93 -6.43
N GLY A 267 17.92 -20.71 -6.62
CA GLY A 267 17.78 -22.06 -6.08
C GLY A 267 18.64 -23.07 -6.87
N SER A 268 19.53 -23.81 -6.19
CA SER A 268 20.28 -24.93 -6.78
C SER A 268 19.43 -26.18 -6.88
N LYS A 269 19.53 -26.91 -8.01
CA LYS A 269 18.84 -28.21 -8.27
C LYS A 269 19.19 -29.34 -7.30
N SER A 270 20.09 -29.14 -6.34
CA SER A 270 20.66 -30.20 -5.51
C SER A 270 19.79 -30.70 -4.35
N ASN A 271 18.61 -30.13 -4.10
CA ASN A 271 17.79 -30.44 -2.92
C ASN A 271 16.45 -31.16 -3.19
N ILE A 272 16.25 -31.72 -4.39
CA ILE A 272 14.99 -32.42 -4.73
C ILE A 272 15.19 -33.95 -4.87
N SER A 273 16.28 -34.49 -4.37
CA SER A 273 16.45 -35.96 -4.32
C SER A 273 16.71 -36.38 -2.87
N LYS A 274 15.65 -36.43 -2.06
CA LYS A 274 15.47 -37.43 -0.98
C LYS A 274 14.02 -37.50 -0.57
#